data_35d72327fd7c491dfd47fb3a35a76ce3
#
_entry.id   35d72327fd7c491dfd47fb3a35a76ce3
#
_cell.length_a   1.000
_cell.length_b   1.000
_cell.length_c   1.000
_cell.angle_alpha   90.00
_cell.angle_beta   90.00
_cell.angle_gamma   90.00
#
_symmetry.space_group_name_H-M   'P 1'
#
loop_
_entity.id
_entity.type
_entity.pdbx_description
1 polymer ?
#
loop_
_entity_poly.entity_id
_entity_poly.type
_entity_poly.pdbx_seq_one_letter_code
_entity_poly.pdbx_strand_id
1 'polypeptide(L)'
;MLSPHNRLPKEEISMVLRRGLHARSDMVELIYRKTIGAPRFAFIVSTKIDKRATARNRMRRTMSESVRHVLNTTNPIDGIFIAKKNFADLPQKEVEKIIIALLRL
;
A
#
# COMPACT_ATOMS: atom_id res chain seq x y z
N MET A 1 -4.32 6.81 9.67
CA MET A 1 -3.66 7.40 8.49
C MET A 1 -2.17 7.59 8.77
N LEU A 2 -1.34 7.41 7.77
CA LEU A 2 0.11 7.59 7.94
C LEU A 2 0.45 9.06 8.12
N SER A 3 1.49 9.33 8.94
CA SER A 3 1.98 10.69 9.09
C SER A 3 2.68 11.16 7.79
N PRO A 4 2.80 12.48 7.58
CA PRO A 4 3.35 12.99 6.32
C PRO A 4 4.70 12.44 5.93
N HIS A 5 5.61 12.20 6.88
CA HIS A 5 6.94 11.67 6.55
C HIS A 5 6.94 10.18 6.16
N ASN A 6 5.82 9.50 6.34
CA ASN A 6 5.64 8.11 5.90
C ASN A 6 4.78 8.02 4.64
N ARG A 7 4.48 9.14 4.00
CA ARG A 7 3.75 9.17 2.73
C ARG A 7 4.70 9.39 1.57
N LEU A 8 4.58 8.57 0.54
CA LEU A 8 5.39 8.73 -0.66
C LEU A 8 4.89 9.95 -1.43
N PRO A 9 5.75 10.94 -1.72
CA PRO A 9 5.33 12.10 -2.49
C PRO A 9 4.84 11.74 -3.88
N LYS A 10 3.85 12.50 -4.35
CA LYS A 10 3.20 12.27 -5.63
C LYS A 10 4.20 12.24 -6.80
N GLU A 11 5.20 13.11 -6.77
CA GLU A 11 6.19 13.23 -7.83
C GLU A 11 7.16 12.06 -7.89
N GLU A 12 7.21 11.22 -6.85
CA GLU A 12 8.07 10.03 -6.82
C GLU A 12 7.35 8.75 -7.19
N ILE A 13 6.03 8.78 -7.30
CA ILE A 13 5.22 7.58 -7.57
C ILE A 13 5.59 6.95 -8.91
N SER A 14 5.69 7.75 -9.97
CA SER A 14 5.94 7.20 -11.30
C SER A 14 7.31 6.52 -11.41
N MET A 15 8.30 7.02 -10.69
CA MET A 15 9.63 6.40 -10.67
C MET A 15 9.59 5.03 -9.98
N VAL A 16 8.91 4.94 -8.84
CA VAL A 16 8.77 3.67 -8.12
C VAL A 16 8.00 2.66 -8.98
N LEU A 17 6.93 3.09 -9.64
CA LEU A 17 6.16 2.21 -10.54
C LEU A 17 7.01 1.66 -11.68
N ARG A 18 7.91 2.47 -12.24
CA ARG A 18 8.74 2.04 -13.37
C ARG A 18 9.93 1.19 -12.96
N ARG A 19 10.54 1.48 -11.83
CA ARG A 19 11.83 0.90 -11.43
C ARG A 19 11.76 -0.02 -10.22
N GLY A 20 10.58 -0.12 -9.60
CA GLY A 20 10.42 -0.91 -8.39
C GLY A 20 10.40 -2.41 -8.63
N LEU A 21 10.70 -3.13 -7.58
CA LEU A 21 10.50 -4.58 -7.52
C LEU A 21 9.03 -4.84 -7.19
N HIS A 22 8.56 -6.04 -7.53
CA HIS A 22 7.15 -6.40 -7.34
C HIS A 22 7.01 -7.54 -6.35
N ALA A 23 6.10 -7.39 -5.39
CA ALA A 23 5.63 -8.47 -4.54
C ALA A 23 4.12 -8.56 -4.73
N ARG A 24 3.61 -9.75 -5.03
CA ARG A 24 2.22 -9.91 -5.45
C ARG A 24 1.45 -10.85 -4.54
N SER A 25 0.18 -10.50 -4.31
CA SER A 25 -0.82 -11.40 -3.77
C SER A 25 -2.04 -11.33 -4.68
N ASP A 26 -3.04 -12.16 -4.38
CA ASP A 26 -4.26 -12.20 -5.18
C ASP A 26 -5.02 -10.86 -5.17
N MET A 27 -5.03 -10.17 -4.05
CA MET A 27 -5.84 -8.96 -3.87
C MET A 27 -5.06 -7.67 -3.98
N VAL A 28 -3.77 -7.67 -3.66
CA VAL A 28 -2.94 -6.48 -3.57
C VAL A 28 -1.57 -6.75 -4.14
N GLU A 29 -1.03 -5.80 -4.88
CA GLU A 29 0.35 -5.82 -5.34
C GLU A 29 1.13 -4.72 -4.63
N LEU A 30 2.38 -5.01 -4.23
CA LEU A 30 3.31 -4.02 -3.70
C LEU A 30 4.43 -3.83 -4.73
N ILE A 31 4.63 -2.59 -5.16
CA ILE A 31 5.79 -2.19 -5.96
C ILE A 31 6.66 -1.32 -5.08
N TYR A 32 7.94 -1.67 -4.94
CA TYR A 32 8.78 -1.01 -3.96
C TYR A 32 10.22 -0.86 -4.40
N ARG A 33 10.89 0.11 -3.79
CA ARG A 33 12.34 0.30 -3.89
C ARG A 33 12.90 0.44 -2.49
N LYS A 34 14.08 -0.13 -2.26
CA LYS A 34 14.80 0.09 -1.01
C LYS A 34 15.23 1.54 -0.94
N THR A 35 15.16 2.12 0.23
CA THR A 35 15.54 3.51 0.46
C THR A 35 16.29 3.62 1.79
N ILE A 36 16.72 4.83 2.13
CA ILE A 36 17.35 5.15 3.39
C ILE A 36 16.40 6.05 4.17
N GLY A 37 16.29 5.85 5.47
CA GLY A 37 15.43 6.64 6.33
C GLY A 37 14.09 5.97 6.58
N ALA A 38 13.05 6.76 6.82
CA ALA A 38 11.73 6.22 7.14
C ALA A 38 11.08 5.57 5.91
N PRO A 39 10.34 4.46 6.08
CA PRO A 39 9.57 3.91 4.99
C PRO A 39 8.43 4.86 4.60
N ARG A 40 8.16 4.96 3.29
CA ARG A 40 7.13 5.83 2.76
C ARG A 40 6.23 5.04 1.82
N PHE A 41 4.93 5.31 1.85
CA PHE A 41 3.96 4.53 1.11
C PHE A 41 2.94 5.39 0.39
N ALA A 42 2.43 4.85 -0.74
CA ALA A 42 1.26 5.35 -1.42
C ALA A 42 0.29 4.19 -1.64
N PHE A 43 -0.99 4.50 -1.79
CA PHE A 43 -2.05 3.49 -1.95
C PHE A 43 -2.91 3.87 -3.14
N ILE A 44 -3.04 2.93 -4.08
CA ILE A 44 -3.77 3.17 -5.33
C ILE A 44 -4.93 2.19 -5.45
N VAL A 45 -6.14 2.74 -5.63
CA VAL A 45 -7.33 1.97 -5.95
C VAL A 45 -8.00 2.66 -7.14
N SER A 46 -7.99 1.99 -8.29
CA SER A 46 -8.53 2.57 -9.51
C SER A 46 -10.06 2.48 -9.58
N THR A 47 -10.65 3.27 -10.46
CA THR A 47 -12.10 3.21 -10.72
C THR A 47 -12.53 1.88 -11.32
N LYS A 48 -11.60 1.14 -11.94
CA LYS A 48 -11.88 -0.21 -12.47
C LYS A 48 -12.17 -1.20 -11.35
N ILE A 49 -11.59 -1.00 -10.18
CA ILE A 49 -11.80 -1.86 -9.01
C ILE A 49 -13.17 -1.58 -8.39
N ASP A 50 -13.51 -0.30 -8.21
CA ASP A 50 -14.82 0.12 -7.73
C ASP A 50 -15.09 1.55 -8.17
N LYS A 51 -16.24 1.78 -8.78
CA LYS A 51 -16.63 3.11 -9.26
C LYS A 51 -16.99 4.07 -8.13
N ARG A 52 -17.35 3.53 -6.97
CA ARG A 52 -17.75 4.35 -5.82
C ARG A 52 -16.51 4.92 -5.14
N ALA A 53 -16.43 6.24 -5.05
CA ALA A 53 -15.33 6.92 -4.37
C ALA A 53 -15.24 6.52 -2.90
N THR A 54 -16.37 6.32 -2.24
CA THR A 54 -16.43 5.90 -0.84
C THR A 54 -15.79 4.53 -0.63
N ALA A 55 -16.04 3.58 -1.54
CA ALA A 55 -15.46 2.24 -1.45
C ALA A 55 -13.95 2.28 -1.71
N ARG A 56 -13.51 3.05 -2.70
CA ARG A 56 -12.08 3.23 -2.96
C ARG A 56 -11.36 3.86 -1.77
N ASN A 57 -11.97 4.88 -1.16
CA ASN A 57 -11.40 5.53 0.04
C ASN A 57 -11.33 4.56 1.21
N ARG A 58 -12.34 3.71 1.39
CA ARG A 58 -12.33 2.68 2.44
C ARG A 58 -11.17 1.71 2.24
N MET A 59 -10.95 1.24 1.01
CA MET A 59 -9.84 0.33 0.71
C MET A 59 -8.49 0.97 0.98
N ARG A 60 -8.30 2.24 0.55
CA ARG A 60 -7.07 2.96 0.83
C ARG A 60 -6.83 3.12 2.32
N ARG A 61 -7.87 3.45 3.08
CA ARG A 61 -7.79 3.59 4.54
C ARG A 61 -7.41 2.27 5.20
N THR A 62 -8.04 1.17 4.78
CA THR A 62 -7.77 -0.15 5.34
C THR A 62 -6.32 -0.56 5.12
N MET A 63 -5.78 -0.34 3.91
CA MET A 63 -4.39 -0.61 3.62
C MET A 63 -3.46 0.28 4.44
N SER A 64 -3.76 1.57 4.52
CA SER A 64 -2.97 2.54 5.26
C SER A 64 -2.89 2.21 6.76
N GLU A 65 -4.01 1.84 7.37
CA GLU A 65 -4.05 1.44 8.76
C GLU A 65 -3.27 0.14 9.01
N SER A 66 -3.35 -0.80 8.07
CA SER A 66 -2.58 -2.05 8.16
C SER A 66 -1.09 -1.78 8.17
N VAL A 67 -0.62 -0.88 7.30
CA VAL A 67 0.80 -0.48 7.29
C VAL A 67 1.17 0.23 8.58
N ARG A 68 0.31 1.12 9.07
CA ARG A 68 0.58 1.88 10.29
C ARG A 68 0.86 0.95 11.48
N HIS A 69 0.13 -0.16 11.57
CA HIS A 69 0.29 -1.11 12.68
C HIS A 69 1.66 -1.81 12.68
N VAL A 70 2.32 -1.92 11.53
CA VAL A 70 3.60 -2.62 11.43
C VAL A 70 4.76 -1.72 11.00
N LEU A 71 4.53 -0.41 11.03
CA LEU A 71 5.49 0.56 10.51
C LEU A 71 6.86 0.47 11.19
N ASN A 72 6.87 0.24 12.52
CA ASN A 72 8.09 0.18 13.30
C ASN A 72 8.98 -1.02 12.97
N THR A 73 8.41 -2.06 12.37
CA THR A 73 9.15 -3.27 12.00
C THR A 73 9.40 -3.38 10.51
N THR A 74 8.96 -2.37 9.75
CA THR A 74 9.09 -2.37 8.29
C THR A 74 10.45 -1.81 7.89
N ASN A 75 11.13 -2.51 6.98
CA ASN A 75 12.39 -2.03 6.41
C ASN A 75 12.17 -0.72 5.66
N PRO A 76 13.20 0.17 5.57
CA PRO A 76 13.08 1.40 4.80
C PRO A 76 12.85 1.10 3.32
N ILE A 77 11.65 1.35 2.84
CA ILE A 77 11.29 1.23 1.42
C ILE A 77 10.40 2.39 1.02
N ASP A 78 10.40 2.69 -0.28
CA ASP A 78 9.38 3.49 -0.91
C ASP A 78 8.45 2.49 -1.61
N GLY A 79 7.23 2.36 -1.13
CA GLY A 79 6.32 1.34 -1.59
C GLY A 79 4.98 1.88 -2.06
N ILE A 80 4.41 1.21 -3.06
CA ILE A 80 3.08 1.53 -3.58
C ILE A 80 2.24 0.27 -3.52
N PHE A 81 1.18 0.31 -2.72
CA PHE A 81 0.21 -0.77 -2.66
C PHE A 81 -0.91 -0.50 -3.67
N ILE A 82 -1.15 -1.46 -4.56
CA ILE A 82 -2.16 -1.34 -5.60
C ILE A 82 -3.21 -2.43 -5.41
N ALA A 83 -4.47 -2.02 -5.26
CA ALA A 83 -5.57 -2.98 -5.18
C ALA A 83 -5.77 -3.65 -6.54
N LYS A 84 -5.79 -4.98 -6.55
CA LYS A 84 -6.02 -5.79 -7.75
C LYS A 84 -7.43 -6.34 -7.81
N LYS A 85 -8.08 -6.47 -6.68
CA LYS A 85 -9.48 -6.91 -6.56
C LYS A 85 -10.20 -6.03 -5.56
N ASN A 86 -11.51 -6.07 -5.59
CA ASN A 86 -12.33 -5.30 -4.66
C ASN A 86 -12.36 -6.02 -3.31
N PHE A 87 -11.83 -5.37 -2.29
CA PHE A 87 -11.87 -5.90 -0.92
C PHE A 87 -12.51 -4.92 0.06
N ALA A 88 -13.39 -4.03 -0.44
CA ALA A 88 -14.03 -3.02 0.39
C ALA A 88 -14.80 -3.61 1.57
N ASP A 89 -15.31 -4.82 1.41
CA ASP A 89 -16.12 -5.51 2.43
C ASP A 89 -15.31 -6.48 3.29
N LEU A 90 -14.00 -6.64 3.05
CA LEU A 90 -13.18 -7.49 3.90
C LEU A 90 -12.87 -6.81 5.23
N PRO A 91 -12.86 -7.58 6.34
CA PRO A 91 -12.43 -7.04 7.62
C PRO A 91 -10.99 -6.56 7.57
N GLN A 92 -10.68 -5.53 8.36
CA GLN A 92 -9.32 -5.00 8.45
C GLN A 92 -8.28 -6.08 8.73
N LYS A 93 -8.57 -7.04 9.61
CA LYS A 93 -7.64 -8.12 9.96
C LYS A 93 -7.22 -8.94 8.76
N GLU A 94 -8.14 -9.20 7.82
CA GLU A 94 -7.83 -9.98 6.63
C GLU A 94 -6.91 -9.21 5.68
N VAL A 95 -7.20 -7.92 5.48
CA VAL A 95 -6.35 -7.05 4.66
C VAL A 95 -4.97 -6.91 5.30
N GLU A 96 -4.93 -6.76 6.61
CA GLU A 96 -3.65 -6.62 7.34
C GLU A 96 -2.75 -7.83 7.16
N LYS A 97 -3.30 -9.05 7.18
CA LYS A 97 -2.52 -10.27 6.92
C LYS A 97 -1.87 -10.23 5.54
N ILE A 98 -2.59 -9.77 4.53
CA ILE A 98 -2.07 -9.64 3.17
C ILE A 98 -0.94 -8.62 3.13
N ILE A 99 -1.14 -7.46 3.74
CA ILE A 99 -0.15 -6.38 3.78
C ILE A 99 1.12 -6.83 4.49
N ILE A 100 0.99 -7.48 5.65
CA ILE A 100 2.14 -7.98 6.41
C ILE A 100 2.93 -8.99 5.59
N ALA A 101 2.24 -9.91 4.92
CA ALA A 101 2.90 -10.91 4.08
C ALA A 101 3.69 -10.25 2.93
N LEU A 102 3.14 -9.21 2.31
CA LEU A 102 3.83 -8.49 1.25
C LEU A 102 5.04 -7.70 1.75
N LEU A 103 5.02 -7.26 3.01
CA LEU A 103 6.12 -6.50 3.60
C LEU A 103 7.27 -7.37 4.11
N ARG A 104 7.12 -8.68 4.08
CA ARG A 104 8.20 -9.63 4.40
C ARG A 104 9.13 -9.79 3.18
N LEU A 105 9.97 -8.82 3.00
CA LEU A 105 10.85 -8.72 1.83
C LEU A 105 12.27 -9.23 2.12
#